data_885b68590917518f550c1ea9d7dc05a3
#
_entry.id   885b68590917518f550c1ea9d7dc05a3
#
_cell.length_a   1.000
_cell.length_b   1.000
_cell.length_c   1.000
_cell.angle_alpha   90.00
_cell.angle_beta   90.00
_cell.angle_gamma   90.00
#
_symmetry.space_group_name_H-M   'P 1'
#
loop_
_entity.id
_entity.type
_entity.pdbx_description
1 polymer ?
#
loop_
_entity_poly.entity_id
_entity_poly.type
_entity_poly.pdbx_seq_one_letter_code
_entity_poly.pdbx_strand_id
1 'polypeptide(L)'
;MVFVVYPAILDDSENEKKCYTVTFPDVPGAITDGNGEGEAMARGSEILGAFLYDLPKDQLPVPTDIEDVKRRNPDKLVVPIFADLEKARRETKPATVKKNTTIPGDLAYKAEEAGINFSQTLTEALKQKLNL
;
A
#
# COMPACT_ATOMS: atom_id res chain seq x y z
N MET A 1 12.55 5.37 4.46
CA MET A 1 12.00 4.74 3.23
C MET A 1 12.49 3.29 3.16
N VAL A 2 11.57 2.34 3.10
CA VAL A 2 11.89 0.92 3.10
C VAL A 2 11.39 0.31 1.80
N PHE A 3 12.30 0.08 0.87
CA PHE A 3 11.97 -0.55 -0.40
C PHE A 3 12.28 -2.03 -0.40
N VAL A 4 11.41 -2.80 -1.01
CA VAL A 4 11.65 -4.19 -1.38
C VAL A 4 11.46 -4.35 -2.88
N VAL A 5 12.12 -5.34 -3.46
CA VAL A 5 12.00 -5.66 -4.89
C VAL A 5 11.84 -7.17 -5.03
N TYR A 6 10.82 -7.57 -5.76
CA TYR A 6 10.54 -8.99 -6.03
C TYR A 6 10.25 -9.20 -7.51
N PRO A 7 10.66 -10.33 -8.08
CA PRO A 7 10.27 -10.66 -9.45
C PRO A 7 8.77 -10.95 -9.53
N ALA A 8 8.13 -10.42 -10.57
CA ALA A 8 6.72 -10.62 -10.84
C ALA A 8 6.53 -11.23 -12.23
N ILE A 9 5.53 -12.07 -12.36
CA ILE A 9 5.13 -12.69 -13.62
C ILE A 9 3.87 -11.98 -14.12
N LEU A 10 3.95 -11.41 -15.31
CA LEU A 10 2.84 -10.77 -16.00
C LEU A 10 2.37 -11.72 -17.11
N ASP A 11 1.18 -12.27 -16.95
CA ASP A 11 0.66 -13.32 -17.81
C ASP A 11 -0.68 -12.89 -18.42
N ASP A 12 -0.74 -12.79 -19.75
CA ASP A 12 -1.97 -12.47 -20.48
C ASP A 12 -2.56 -13.68 -21.23
N SER A 13 -2.03 -14.88 -20.98
CA SER A 13 -2.42 -16.08 -21.73
C SER A 13 -3.90 -16.48 -21.59
N GLU A 14 -4.53 -16.13 -20.47
CA GLU A 14 -5.94 -16.42 -20.21
C GLU A 14 -6.84 -15.19 -20.36
N ASN A 15 -6.27 -14.07 -20.77
CA ASN A 15 -6.96 -12.78 -20.87
C ASN A 15 -6.83 -12.22 -22.29
N GLU A 16 -7.42 -11.05 -22.53
CA GLU A 16 -7.15 -10.30 -23.74
C GLU A 16 -5.69 -9.89 -23.78
N LYS A 17 -5.15 -9.69 -24.99
CA LYS A 17 -3.76 -9.31 -25.18
C LYS A 17 -3.40 -8.08 -24.33
N LYS A 18 -2.30 -8.17 -23.58
CA LYS A 18 -1.79 -7.15 -22.65
C LYS A 18 -2.68 -6.86 -21.44
N CYS A 19 -3.72 -7.66 -21.22
CA CYS A 19 -4.42 -7.68 -19.95
C CYS A 19 -3.76 -8.72 -19.07
N TYR A 20 -2.88 -8.26 -18.18
CA TYR A 20 -2.01 -9.14 -17.41
C TYR A 20 -2.62 -9.54 -16.08
N THR A 21 -2.46 -10.81 -15.74
CA THR A 21 -2.56 -11.27 -14.34
C THR A 21 -1.15 -11.20 -13.77
N VAL A 22 -1.01 -10.57 -12.61
CA VAL A 22 0.28 -10.34 -11.95
C VAL A 22 0.39 -11.25 -10.74
N THR A 23 1.44 -12.06 -10.70
CA THR A 23 1.74 -12.94 -9.55
C THR A 23 3.18 -12.78 -9.12
N PHE A 24 3.45 -13.11 -7.87
CA PHE A 24 4.79 -13.06 -7.27
C PHE A 24 5.15 -14.44 -6.75
N PRO A 25 6.15 -15.11 -7.34
CA PRO A 25 6.56 -16.44 -6.85
C PRO A 25 6.95 -16.47 -5.37
N ASP A 26 7.55 -15.38 -4.88
CA ASP A 26 8.04 -15.29 -3.51
C ASP A 26 6.97 -14.85 -2.50
N VAL A 27 5.82 -14.35 -2.97
CA VAL A 27 4.73 -13.85 -2.12
C VAL A 27 3.42 -14.50 -2.56
N PRO A 28 3.18 -15.77 -2.16
CA PRO A 28 1.96 -16.48 -2.56
C PRO A 28 0.71 -15.74 -2.09
N GLY A 29 -0.28 -15.65 -2.96
CA GLY A 29 -1.53 -14.93 -2.68
C GLY A 29 -1.53 -13.47 -3.10
N ALA A 30 -0.39 -12.86 -3.34
CA ALA A 30 -0.31 -11.51 -3.89
C ALA A 30 -0.60 -11.57 -5.39
N ILE A 31 -1.87 -11.43 -5.75
CA ILE A 31 -2.35 -11.55 -7.11
C ILE A 31 -3.16 -10.29 -7.45
N THR A 32 -2.88 -9.73 -8.61
CA THR A 32 -3.62 -8.58 -9.13
C THR A 32 -3.67 -8.64 -10.65
N ASP A 33 -4.24 -7.63 -11.27
CA ASP A 33 -4.31 -7.53 -12.73
C ASP A 33 -4.05 -6.09 -13.17
N GLY A 34 -3.88 -5.90 -14.47
CA GLY A 34 -3.71 -4.57 -15.04
C GLY A 34 -3.77 -4.61 -16.55
N ASN A 35 -4.31 -3.55 -17.13
CA ASN A 35 -4.32 -3.35 -18.58
C ASN A 35 -3.05 -2.63 -18.99
N GLY A 36 -2.15 -3.37 -19.64
CA GLY A 36 -0.85 -2.86 -20.01
C GLY A 36 0.18 -3.03 -18.89
N GLU A 37 1.44 -2.90 -19.27
CA GLU A 37 2.56 -3.14 -18.36
C GLU A 37 2.61 -2.11 -17.22
N GLY A 38 2.37 -0.84 -17.54
CA GLY A 38 2.41 0.22 -16.54
C GLY A 38 1.39 0.04 -15.43
N GLU A 39 0.14 -0.22 -15.78
CA GLU A 39 -0.92 -0.46 -14.79
C GLU A 39 -0.66 -1.75 -14.01
N ALA A 40 -0.22 -2.81 -14.70
CA ALA A 40 0.11 -4.08 -14.06
C ALA A 40 1.21 -3.91 -13.02
N MET A 41 2.26 -3.16 -13.35
CA MET A 41 3.37 -2.92 -12.42
C MET A 41 2.94 -2.02 -11.25
N ALA A 42 2.14 -0.99 -11.50
CA ALA A 42 1.65 -0.10 -10.44
C ALA A 42 0.76 -0.86 -9.45
N ARG A 43 -0.17 -1.67 -9.96
CA ARG A 43 -1.02 -2.49 -9.10
C ARG A 43 -0.24 -3.60 -8.39
N GLY A 44 0.77 -4.15 -9.06
CA GLY A 44 1.69 -5.10 -8.46
C GLY A 44 2.42 -4.52 -7.26
N SER A 45 2.89 -3.28 -7.39
CA SER A 45 3.53 -2.57 -6.28
C SER A 45 2.58 -2.37 -5.10
N GLU A 46 1.33 -2.00 -5.37
CA GLU A 46 0.30 -1.82 -4.33
C GLU A 46 0.01 -3.12 -3.58
N ILE A 47 -0.23 -4.22 -4.31
CA ILE A 47 -0.56 -5.51 -3.67
C ILE A 47 0.65 -6.05 -2.91
N LEU A 48 1.84 -5.86 -3.43
CA LEU A 48 3.08 -6.28 -2.76
C LEU A 48 3.24 -5.54 -1.43
N GLY A 49 3.03 -4.23 -1.43
CA GLY A 49 3.05 -3.42 -0.22
C GLY A 49 2.00 -3.87 0.79
N ALA A 50 0.78 -4.15 0.33
CA ALA A 50 -0.31 -4.59 1.20
C ALA A 50 -0.01 -5.93 1.90
N PHE A 51 0.69 -6.83 1.23
CA PHE A 51 1.04 -8.13 1.80
C PHE A 51 2.24 -8.08 2.74
N LEU A 52 3.15 -7.12 2.55
CA LEU A 52 4.44 -7.13 3.24
C LEU A 52 4.63 -6.02 4.28
N TYR A 53 3.78 -4.99 4.30
CA TYR A 53 4.03 -3.79 5.12
C TYR A 53 4.09 -4.06 6.62
N ASP A 54 3.37 -5.08 7.11
CA ASP A 54 3.28 -5.38 8.54
C ASP A 54 4.18 -6.54 8.97
N LEU A 55 4.96 -7.10 8.04
CA LEU A 55 5.90 -8.16 8.38
C LEU A 55 7.18 -7.58 8.99
N PRO A 56 7.72 -8.20 10.05
CA PRO A 56 9.05 -7.85 10.53
C PRO A 56 10.09 -8.03 9.43
N LYS A 57 11.12 -7.21 9.45
CA LYS A 57 12.16 -7.19 8.40
C LYS A 57 12.80 -8.57 8.19
N ASP A 58 12.99 -9.32 9.26
CA ASP A 58 13.59 -10.67 9.22
C ASP A 58 12.62 -11.75 8.71
N GLN A 59 11.34 -11.43 8.58
CA GLN A 59 10.31 -12.35 8.06
C GLN A 59 9.93 -12.07 6.61
N LEU A 60 10.54 -11.05 5.99
CA LEU A 60 10.30 -10.78 4.58
C LEU A 60 10.86 -11.91 3.71
N PRO A 61 10.09 -12.39 2.72
CA PRO A 61 10.60 -13.44 1.83
C PRO A 61 11.89 -13.01 1.14
N VAL A 62 12.80 -13.95 0.93
CA VAL A 62 14.01 -13.70 0.15
C VAL A 62 13.66 -13.72 -1.33
N PRO A 63 13.97 -12.66 -2.09
CA PRO A 63 13.63 -12.63 -3.51
C PRO A 63 14.38 -13.72 -4.29
N THR A 64 13.66 -14.43 -5.16
CA THR A 64 14.28 -15.35 -6.11
C THR A 64 15.00 -14.52 -7.17
N ASP A 65 16.12 -15.04 -7.69
CA ASP A 65 16.83 -14.42 -8.79
C ASP A 65 15.90 -14.29 -10.01
N ILE A 66 15.81 -13.08 -10.56
CA ILE A 66 14.88 -12.80 -11.66
C ILE A 66 15.18 -13.66 -12.90
N GLU A 67 16.46 -13.99 -13.15
CA GLU A 67 16.84 -14.84 -14.26
C GLU A 67 16.30 -16.26 -14.10
N ASP A 68 16.22 -16.77 -12.88
CA ASP A 68 15.60 -18.06 -12.58
C ASP A 68 14.10 -18.04 -12.84
N VAL A 69 13.42 -16.97 -12.48
CA VAL A 69 11.99 -16.81 -12.73
C VAL A 69 11.74 -16.73 -14.24
N LYS A 70 12.57 -16.02 -14.98
CA LYS A 70 12.49 -15.92 -16.45
C LYS A 70 12.66 -17.29 -17.12
N ARG A 71 13.63 -18.07 -16.65
CA ARG A 71 13.87 -19.41 -17.20
C ARG A 71 12.69 -20.36 -17.01
N ARG A 72 12.00 -20.25 -15.88
CA ARG A 72 10.82 -21.07 -15.58
C ARG A 72 9.57 -20.60 -16.32
N ASN A 73 9.57 -19.38 -16.83
CA ASN A 73 8.43 -18.76 -17.49
C ASN A 73 8.86 -18.09 -18.81
N PRO A 74 9.40 -18.87 -19.79
CA PRO A 74 10.03 -18.29 -20.97
C PRO A 74 9.04 -17.59 -21.92
N ASP A 75 7.76 -17.91 -21.84
CA ASP A 75 6.69 -17.33 -22.66
C ASP A 75 5.90 -16.23 -21.97
N LYS A 76 6.32 -15.83 -20.77
CA LYS A 76 5.66 -14.79 -19.98
C LYS A 76 6.59 -13.61 -19.75
N LEU A 77 6.01 -12.46 -19.49
CA LEU A 77 6.79 -11.27 -19.14
C LEU A 77 7.13 -11.32 -17.66
N VAL A 78 8.43 -11.27 -17.36
CA VAL A 78 8.92 -11.25 -15.98
C VAL A 78 9.62 -9.93 -15.73
N VAL A 79 9.19 -9.20 -14.72
CA VAL A 79 9.71 -7.87 -14.38
C VAL A 79 9.97 -7.76 -12.89
N PRO A 80 10.96 -6.95 -12.47
CA PRO A 80 11.10 -6.61 -11.07
C PRO A 80 10.08 -5.56 -10.68
N ILE A 81 9.41 -5.77 -9.55
CA ILE A 81 8.47 -4.79 -9.00
C ILE A 81 8.96 -4.41 -7.61
N PHE A 82 9.02 -3.10 -7.35
CA PHE A 82 9.38 -2.60 -6.03
C PHE A 82 8.16 -2.06 -5.28
N ALA A 83 8.24 -2.07 -3.97
CA ALA A 83 7.24 -1.46 -3.12
C ALA A 83 7.91 -0.71 -1.98
N ASP A 84 7.35 0.43 -1.62
CA ASP A 84 7.75 1.18 -0.43
C ASP A 84 6.84 0.74 0.71
N LEU A 85 7.38 -0.03 1.64
CA LEU A 85 6.61 -0.60 2.75
C LEU A 85 6.19 0.46 3.77
N GLU A 86 6.95 1.51 3.91
CA GLU A 86 6.60 2.63 4.78
C GLU A 86 5.38 3.38 4.25
N LYS A 87 5.36 3.65 2.95
CA LYS A 87 4.23 4.25 2.27
C LYS A 87 2.99 3.35 2.36
N ALA A 88 3.15 2.05 2.13
CA ALA A 88 2.06 1.08 2.22
C ALA A 88 1.45 1.05 3.63
N ARG A 89 2.29 1.13 4.66
CA ARG A 89 1.82 1.20 6.05
C ARG A 89 1.00 2.45 6.31
N ARG A 90 1.47 3.61 5.86
CA ARG A 90 0.75 4.89 6.03
C ARG A 90 -0.60 4.89 5.33
N GLU A 91 -0.68 4.32 4.15
CA GLU A 91 -1.91 4.28 3.35
C GLU A 91 -2.92 3.25 3.86
N THR A 92 -2.43 2.15 4.44
CA THR A 92 -3.29 1.05 4.90
C THR A 92 -3.74 1.24 6.34
N LYS A 93 -2.83 1.71 7.21
CA LYS A 93 -3.09 1.97 8.63
C LYS A 93 -2.46 3.29 9.05
N PRO A 94 -3.08 4.42 8.67
CA PRO A 94 -2.54 5.71 9.09
C PRO A 94 -2.54 5.81 10.61
N ALA A 95 -1.38 6.08 11.19
CA ALA A 95 -1.23 6.23 12.62
C ALA A 95 -1.86 7.54 13.08
N THR A 96 -2.51 7.52 14.26
CA THR A 96 -2.95 8.77 14.90
C THR A 96 -1.73 9.47 15.50
N VAL A 97 -1.73 10.81 15.40
CA VAL A 97 -0.67 11.66 15.91
C VAL A 97 -1.27 12.58 16.95
N LYS A 98 -0.62 12.69 18.11
CA LYS A 98 -1.08 13.59 19.16
C LYS A 98 -0.69 15.02 18.82
N LYS A 99 -1.67 15.93 18.81
CA LYS A 99 -1.47 17.37 18.61
C LYS A 99 -2.00 18.13 19.82
N ASN A 100 -1.18 18.99 20.38
CA ASN A 100 -1.58 19.86 21.47
C ASN A 100 -2.01 21.22 20.92
N THR A 101 -3.22 21.66 21.26
CA THR A 101 -3.76 22.93 20.81
C THR A 101 -4.30 23.71 22.02
N THR A 102 -4.41 25.02 21.85
CA THR A 102 -5.02 25.88 22.85
C THR A 102 -6.29 26.52 22.27
N ILE A 103 -7.34 26.62 23.08
CA ILE A 103 -8.59 27.25 22.68
C ILE A 103 -9.03 28.17 23.82
N PRO A 104 -9.92 29.17 23.53
CA PRO A 104 -10.46 30.03 24.60
C PRO A 104 -11.11 29.23 25.73
N GLY A 105 -10.86 29.61 26.97
CA GLY A 105 -11.33 28.87 28.15
C GLY A 105 -12.84 28.74 28.25
N ASP A 106 -13.58 29.77 27.88
CA ASP A 106 -15.04 29.76 27.90
C ASP A 106 -15.60 28.78 26.83
N LEU A 107 -14.96 28.71 25.68
CA LEU A 107 -15.34 27.76 24.62
C LEU A 107 -15.07 26.33 25.07
N ALA A 108 -13.91 26.07 25.69
CA ALA A 108 -13.57 24.76 26.23
C ALA A 108 -14.58 24.31 27.28
N TYR A 109 -14.98 25.21 28.21
CA TYR A 109 -15.96 24.90 29.22
C TYR A 109 -17.31 24.52 28.62
N LYS A 110 -17.80 25.30 27.66
CA LYS A 110 -19.07 25.03 26.99
C LYS A 110 -19.04 23.71 26.22
N ALA A 111 -17.91 23.40 25.55
CA ALA A 111 -17.76 22.16 24.84
C ALA A 111 -17.73 20.93 25.76
N GLU A 112 -17.06 21.04 26.91
CA GLU A 112 -17.05 19.98 27.92
C GLU A 112 -18.44 19.77 28.52
N GLU A 113 -19.18 20.84 28.83
CA GLU A 113 -20.55 20.73 29.29
C GLU A 113 -21.49 20.07 28.28
N ALA A 114 -21.25 20.28 26.99
CA ALA A 114 -22.02 19.68 25.92
C ALA A 114 -21.59 18.24 25.59
N GLY A 115 -20.54 17.73 26.26
CA GLY A 115 -20.03 16.39 26.04
C GLY A 115 -19.35 16.19 24.67
N ILE A 116 -18.77 17.24 24.11
CA ILE A 116 -18.13 17.21 22.79
C ILE A 116 -16.80 16.46 22.84
N ASN A 117 -16.57 15.56 21.90
CA ASN A 117 -15.28 14.90 21.70
C ASN A 117 -14.34 15.82 20.91
N PHE A 118 -13.32 16.35 21.57
CA PHE A 118 -12.39 17.32 20.97
C PHE A 118 -11.62 16.73 19.80
N SER A 119 -11.12 15.51 19.93
CA SER A 119 -10.34 14.86 18.87
C SER A 119 -11.17 14.64 17.62
N GLN A 120 -12.40 14.15 17.76
CA GLN A 120 -13.30 13.93 16.65
C GLN A 120 -13.69 15.26 15.97
N THR A 121 -14.00 16.28 16.76
CA THR A 121 -14.37 17.59 16.26
C THR A 121 -13.21 18.22 15.48
N LEU A 122 -11.98 18.12 16.00
CA LEU A 122 -10.79 18.62 15.30
C LEU A 122 -10.58 17.91 13.98
N THR A 123 -10.72 16.57 13.98
CA THR A 123 -10.58 15.77 12.77
C THR A 123 -11.59 16.20 11.70
N GLU A 124 -12.84 16.37 12.07
CA GLU A 124 -13.91 16.82 11.16
C GLU A 124 -13.63 18.21 10.61
N ALA A 125 -13.22 19.15 11.47
CA ALA A 125 -12.90 20.51 11.07
C ALA A 125 -11.72 20.55 10.08
N LEU A 126 -10.68 19.76 10.32
CA LEU A 126 -9.53 19.68 9.43
C LEU A 126 -9.90 19.09 8.07
N LYS A 127 -10.76 18.06 8.07
CA LYS A 127 -11.26 17.48 6.80
C LYS A 127 -12.02 18.52 5.99
N GLN A 128 -12.89 19.32 6.62
CA GLN A 128 -13.62 20.38 5.94
C GLN A 128 -12.67 21.42 5.35
N LYS A 129 -11.67 21.85 6.12
CA LYS A 129 -10.68 22.84 5.66
C LYS A 129 -9.85 22.35 4.48
N LEU A 130 -9.60 21.04 4.41
CA LEU A 130 -8.82 20.41 3.35
C LEU A 130 -9.68 19.89 2.21
N ASN A 131 -11.00 20.01 2.30
CA ASN A 131 -11.97 19.50 1.32
C ASN A 131 -11.88 17.97 1.13
N LEU A 132 -11.75 17.27 2.24
CA LEU A 132 -11.67 15.80 2.24
C LEU A 132 -13.02 15.16 2.61
#